data_4a0c13ee676cc14d341ed00dbd9f5996
#
_entry.id   4a0c13ee676cc14d341ed00dbd9f5996
#
_cell.length_a   1.000
_cell.length_b   1.000
_cell.length_c   1.000
_cell.angle_alpha   90.00
_cell.angle_beta   90.00
_cell.angle_gamma   90.00
#
_symmetry.space_group_name_H-M   'P 1'
#
loop_
_entity.id
_entity.type
_entity.pdbx_description
1 polymer ?
#
loop_
_entity_poly.entity_id
_entity_poly.type
_entity_poly.pdbx_seq_one_letter_code
_entity_poly.pdbx_strand_id
1 'polypeptide(L)'
;METYNGSFLKTTFPALQNVQSALIKAGLGTTVKVTIPLNADVYESSTGYPSGGDFRADIHDLMLAIVKFLSDNGAPFTVNIYPFISLYTDENFPVEYAFFDEKATPVTDGGTTYYNMFDANYDTLVWALQKNGFGNLPIIVGEIGWPTDGDRNANIQYAQRFNQGFMTHILGGKGTPMRPGAVDVYLLSLIDEDAKSVQPGNFERHWGIFNYDGSAKYQLNLGATNSGALVAARGVKYLGQKWCVMKPSAKLDDPQVSLSVSYACGLADCTTLGYGTSCGNLDARGNVSYAFNSYYQRNNQLDQACKFPNVSMMTKTDPSVGSCKFPVMIEPYYGGTERTVGSLQKPVILASGLILFLLKIL
;
A
#
# COMPACT_ATOMS: atom_id res chain seq x y z
N MET A 1 10.46 -5.28 -10.13
CA MET A 1 10.81 -5.13 -11.57
C MET A 1 10.19 -6.19 -12.47
N GLU A 2 9.89 -7.37 -11.97
CA GLU A 2 9.24 -8.44 -12.75
C GLU A 2 7.81 -8.10 -13.19
N THR A 3 7.05 -7.37 -12.39
CA THR A 3 5.66 -7.01 -12.68
C THR A 3 5.46 -6.29 -14.02
N TYR A 4 6.52 -5.75 -14.61
CA TYR A 4 6.50 -5.01 -15.88
C TYR A 4 7.42 -5.62 -16.94
N ASN A 5 7.75 -6.91 -16.85
CA ASN A 5 8.65 -7.60 -17.79
C ASN A 5 9.96 -6.85 -18.07
N GLY A 6 10.54 -6.22 -17.06
CA GLY A 6 11.77 -5.45 -17.18
C GLY A 6 11.63 -4.12 -17.92
N SER A 7 10.41 -3.61 -18.16
CA SER A 7 10.19 -2.40 -18.96
C SER A 7 10.90 -1.16 -18.43
N PHE A 8 11.21 -1.09 -17.13
CA PHE A 8 11.91 0.04 -16.52
C PHE A 8 13.42 -0.14 -16.39
N LEU A 9 13.99 -1.28 -16.77
CA LEU A 9 15.45 -1.54 -16.62
C LEU A 9 16.31 -0.48 -17.32
N LYS A 10 15.90 -0.02 -18.50
CA LYS A 10 16.65 0.96 -19.31
C LYS A 10 16.39 2.41 -18.89
N THR A 11 15.36 2.70 -18.15
CA THR A 11 14.93 4.08 -17.81
C THR A 11 15.19 4.46 -16.37
N THR A 12 15.26 3.49 -15.44
CA THR A 12 15.39 3.74 -14.00
C THR A 12 16.68 4.49 -13.66
N PHE A 13 17.84 4.00 -14.09
CA PHE A 13 19.11 4.65 -13.78
C PHE A 13 19.28 6.03 -14.46
N PRO A 14 18.95 6.21 -15.76
CA PRO A 14 18.92 7.55 -16.37
C PRO A 14 17.96 8.53 -15.67
N ALA A 15 16.80 8.07 -15.19
CA ALA A 15 15.88 8.93 -14.44
C ALA A 15 16.49 9.41 -13.11
N LEU A 16 17.15 8.52 -12.38
CA LEU A 16 17.87 8.84 -11.14
C LEU A 16 18.92 9.94 -11.39
N GLN A 17 19.73 9.80 -12.45
CA GLN A 17 20.75 10.76 -12.86
C GLN A 17 20.16 12.12 -13.27
N ASN A 18 19.04 12.10 -14.00
CA ASN A 18 18.38 13.32 -14.46
C ASN A 18 17.80 14.13 -13.28
N VAL A 19 17.17 13.46 -12.31
CA VAL A 19 16.63 14.11 -11.10
C VAL A 19 17.77 14.72 -10.29
N GLN A 20 18.86 13.99 -10.05
CA GLN A 20 20.03 14.50 -9.34
C GLN A 20 20.63 15.73 -10.06
N SER A 21 20.75 15.66 -11.40
CA SER A 21 21.25 16.79 -12.19
C SER A 21 20.36 18.02 -12.08
N ALA A 22 19.03 17.83 -12.06
CA ALA A 22 18.10 18.92 -11.87
C ALA A 22 18.22 19.55 -10.47
N LEU A 23 18.39 18.74 -9.43
CA LEU A 23 18.62 19.24 -8.06
C LEU A 23 19.94 20.02 -7.94
N ILE A 24 21.02 19.54 -8.58
CA ILE A 24 22.29 20.26 -8.61
C ILE A 24 22.11 21.63 -9.27
N LYS A 25 21.44 21.70 -10.43
CA LYS A 25 21.15 22.97 -11.11
C LYS A 25 20.28 23.92 -10.28
N ALA A 26 19.40 23.38 -9.43
CA ALA A 26 18.58 24.15 -8.51
C ALA A 26 19.32 24.56 -7.20
N GLY A 27 20.59 24.19 -7.03
CA GLY A 27 21.34 24.43 -5.80
C GLY A 27 20.94 23.53 -4.61
N LEU A 28 20.20 22.45 -4.87
CA LEU A 28 19.66 21.54 -3.85
C LEU A 28 20.38 20.19 -3.77
N GLY A 29 21.36 19.94 -4.65
CA GLY A 29 22.00 18.63 -4.83
C GLY A 29 22.73 18.07 -3.60
N THR A 30 23.14 18.93 -2.66
CA THR A 30 23.74 18.49 -1.38
C THR A 30 22.73 18.32 -0.27
N THR A 31 21.56 18.98 -0.35
CA THR A 31 20.54 19.03 0.70
C THR A 31 19.46 17.99 0.49
N VAL A 32 19.02 17.79 -0.77
CA VAL A 32 18.00 16.81 -1.14
C VAL A 32 18.67 15.61 -1.77
N LYS A 33 18.42 14.42 -1.21
CA LYS A 33 18.99 13.17 -1.69
C LYS A 33 18.00 12.46 -2.61
N VAL A 34 18.49 11.99 -3.76
CA VAL A 34 17.69 11.22 -4.73
C VAL A 34 17.91 9.75 -4.47
N THR A 35 16.82 9.03 -4.28
CA THR A 35 16.80 7.57 -4.19
C THR A 35 15.69 7.01 -5.07
N ILE A 36 15.63 5.70 -5.23
CA ILE A 36 14.54 4.99 -5.89
C ILE A 36 14.02 3.88 -4.96
N PRO A 37 12.72 3.72 -4.79
CA PRO A 37 12.17 2.58 -4.08
C PRO A 37 12.31 1.33 -4.96
N LEU A 38 13.04 0.35 -4.47
CA LEU A 38 13.26 -0.94 -5.12
C LEU A 38 12.54 -2.02 -4.32
N ASN A 39 11.93 -2.98 -5.00
CA ASN A 39 11.37 -4.14 -4.31
C ASN A 39 12.47 -5.10 -3.87
N ALA A 40 12.19 -5.92 -2.86
CA ALA A 40 13.10 -6.93 -2.35
C ALA A 40 13.43 -8.05 -3.36
N ASP A 41 12.85 -7.99 -4.56
CA ASP A 41 13.13 -8.87 -5.69
C ASP A 41 14.38 -8.48 -6.51
N VAL A 42 15.12 -7.41 -6.12
CA VAL A 42 16.36 -6.98 -6.82
C VAL A 42 17.59 -7.70 -6.26
N TYR A 43 17.46 -8.41 -5.17
CA TYR A 43 18.47 -9.27 -4.58
C TYR A 43 17.89 -10.64 -4.26
N GLU A 44 18.76 -11.62 -4.12
CA GLU A 44 18.41 -13.00 -3.83
C GLU A 44 19.50 -13.66 -2.99
N SER A 45 19.21 -14.80 -2.40
CA SER A 45 20.20 -15.62 -1.71
C SER A 45 20.44 -16.91 -2.49
N SER A 46 21.70 -17.16 -2.85
CA SER A 46 22.11 -18.39 -3.52
C SER A 46 22.08 -19.63 -2.60
N THR A 47 22.05 -19.42 -1.28
CA THR A 47 22.08 -20.49 -0.26
C THR A 47 20.73 -20.69 0.43
N GLY A 48 19.77 -19.80 0.23
CA GLY A 48 18.53 -19.72 1.01
C GLY A 48 18.69 -19.09 2.40
N TYR A 49 19.90 -18.63 2.76
CA TYR A 49 20.21 -17.92 4.00
C TYR A 49 20.66 -16.49 3.71
N PRO A 50 20.46 -15.53 4.64
CA PRO A 50 20.89 -14.14 4.44
C PRO A 50 22.34 -13.97 4.00
N SER A 51 23.28 -14.76 4.50
CA SER A 51 24.72 -14.69 4.14
C SER A 51 25.01 -15.05 2.67
N GLY A 52 24.09 -15.70 2.00
CA GLY A 52 24.17 -15.95 0.53
C GLY A 52 23.71 -14.77 -0.33
N GLY A 53 23.36 -13.63 0.29
CA GLY A 53 22.78 -12.47 -0.37
C GLY A 53 23.67 -11.85 -1.44
N ASP A 54 23.07 -11.59 -2.61
CA ASP A 54 23.70 -10.85 -3.71
C ASP A 54 22.61 -10.18 -4.56
N PHE A 55 22.97 -9.22 -5.40
CA PHE A 55 22.04 -8.72 -6.40
C PHE A 55 21.75 -9.79 -7.45
N ARG A 56 20.53 -9.85 -7.92
CA ARG A 56 20.13 -10.82 -8.94
C ARG A 56 21.03 -10.75 -10.16
N ALA A 57 21.45 -11.90 -10.67
CA ALA A 57 22.42 -12.02 -11.73
C ALA A 57 22.01 -11.29 -13.03
N ASP A 58 20.72 -11.28 -13.38
CA ASP A 58 20.20 -10.66 -14.60
C ASP A 58 20.21 -9.12 -14.59
N ILE A 59 20.26 -8.51 -13.38
CA ILE A 59 20.29 -7.05 -13.20
C ILE A 59 21.50 -6.57 -12.39
N HIS A 60 22.47 -7.43 -12.18
CA HIS A 60 23.61 -7.19 -11.30
C HIS A 60 24.38 -5.90 -11.67
N ASP A 61 24.74 -5.73 -12.93
CA ASP A 61 25.46 -4.53 -13.39
C ASP A 61 24.64 -3.24 -13.21
N LEU A 62 23.32 -3.32 -13.44
CA LEU A 62 22.42 -2.19 -13.19
C LEU A 62 22.39 -1.84 -11.71
N MET A 63 22.29 -2.85 -10.84
CA MET A 63 22.29 -2.63 -9.40
C MET A 63 23.61 -2.06 -8.91
N LEU A 64 24.75 -2.51 -9.43
CA LEU A 64 26.06 -1.91 -9.13
C LEU A 64 26.13 -0.44 -9.55
N ALA A 65 25.63 -0.09 -10.73
CA ALA A 65 25.58 1.30 -11.17
C ALA A 65 24.69 2.16 -10.25
N ILE A 66 23.54 1.64 -9.82
CA ILE A 66 22.63 2.32 -8.89
C ILE A 66 23.28 2.52 -7.52
N VAL A 67 23.80 1.46 -6.89
CA VAL A 67 24.38 1.58 -5.53
C VAL A 67 25.63 2.45 -5.51
N LYS A 68 26.44 2.38 -6.57
CA LYS A 68 27.58 3.32 -6.73
C LYS A 68 27.10 4.77 -6.80
N PHE A 69 26.08 5.04 -7.60
CA PHE A 69 25.50 6.38 -7.71
C PHE A 69 24.94 6.88 -6.37
N LEU A 70 24.20 6.04 -5.64
CA LEU A 70 23.68 6.38 -4.32
C LEU A 70 24.82 6.70 -3.34
N SER A 71 25.86 5.87 -3.31
CA SER A 71 27.05 6.07 -2.48
C SER A 71 27.78 7.37 -2.81
N ASP A 72 28.04 7.63 -4.09
CA ASP A 72 28.74 8.83 -4.56
C ASP A 72 27.98 10.13 -4.20
N ASN A 73 26.66 10.08 -4.11
CA ASN A 73 25.81 11.23 -3.79
C ASN A 73 25.38 11.28 -2.30
N GLY A 74 25.84 10.35 -1.47
CA GLY A 74 25.47 10.24 -0.06
C GLY A 74 23.96 10.03 0.12
N ALA A 75 23.33 9.28 -0.80
CA ALA A 75 21.92 8.94 -0.80
C ALA A 75 21.70 7.53 -0.23
N PRO A 76 20.55 7.25 0.42
CA PRO A 76 20.26 5.92 0.94
C PRO A 76 19.79 4.96 -0.15
N PHE A 77 19.95 3.66 0.10
CA PHE A 77 19.23 2.61 -0.62
C PHE A 77 17.81 2.52 -0.05
N THR A 78 16.79 2.63 -0.89
CA THR A 78 15.39 2.50 -0.46
C THR A 78 14.84 1.17 -0.95
N VAL A 79 14.32 0.35 -0.04
CA VAL A 79 13.81 -0.98 -0.33
C VAL A 79 12.41 -1.18 0.23
N ASN A 80 11.54 -1.82 -0.53
CA ASN A 80 10.20 -2.25 -0.11
C ASN A 80 10.27 -3.71 0.32
N ILE A 81 9.95 -3.99 1.59
CA ILE A 81 10.03 -5.35 2.17
C ILE A 81 8.64 -5.77 2.65
N TYR A 82 8.12 -6.84 2.07
CA TYR A 82 6.78 -7.34 2.37
C TYR A 82 6.79 -8.83 2.74
N PRO A 83 6.86 -9.20 4.02
CA PRO A 83 6.70 -10.58 4.45
C PRO A 83 5.39 -11.22 4.00
N PHE A 84 4.32 -10.42 3.84
CA PHE A 84 3.06 -10.88 3.25
C PHE A 84 3.23 -11.42 1.83
N ILE A 85 4.05 -10.78 0.99
CA ILE A 85 4.26 -11.22 -0.40
C ILE A 85 4.97 -12.59 -0.43
N SER A 86 5.90 -12.86 0.50
CA SER A 86 6.52 -14.19 0.63
C SER A 86 5.47 -15.28 0.88
N LEU A 87 4.51 -15.00 1.78
CA LEU A 87 3.41 -15.89 2.08
C LEU A 87 2.41 -16.04 0.90
N TYR A 88 2.20 -14.97 0.13
CA TYR A 88 1.34 -14.98 -1.05
C TYR A 88 1.94 -15.79 -2.20
N THR A 89 3.25 -15.72 -2.40
CA THR A 89 3.96 -16.39 -3.51
C THR A 89 4.36 -17.83 -3.22
N ASP A 90 4.49 -18.21 -1.94
CA ASP A 90 4.82 -19.57 -1.52
C ASP A 90 3.82 -20.08 -0.47
N GLU A 91 2.98 -21.02 -0.88
CA GLU A 91 1.97 -21.64 0.00
C GLU A 91 2.59 -22.44 1.17
N ASN A 92 3.85 -22.85 1.06
CA ASN A 92 4.57 -23.58 2.11
C ASN A 92 5.33 -22.66 3.06
N PHE A 93 5.31 -21.35 2.80
CA PHE A 93 5.98 -20.38 3.67
C PHE A 93 5.37 -20.43 5.09
N PRO A 94 6.19 -20.58 6.15
CA PRO A 94 5.68 -20.63 7.53
C PRO A 94 5.07 -19.28 7.93
N VAL A 95 3.74 -19.21 8.02
CA VAL A 95 3.04 -17.95 8.34
C VAL A 95 3.55 -17.29 9.62
N GLU A 96 3.91 -18.07 10.63
CA GLU A 96 4.42 -17.55 11.89
C GLU A 96 5.77 -16.80 11.73
N TYR A 97 6.57 -17.17 10.73
CA TYR A 97 7.85 -16.51 10.44
C TYR A 97 7.69 -15.09 9.84
N ALA A 98 6.50 -14.77 9.34
CA ALA A 98 6.19 -13.40 8.91
C ALA A 98 6.02 -12.41 10.07
N PHE A 99 5.76 -12.88 11.29
CA PHE A 99 5.46 -12.04 12.44
C PHE A 99 6.66 -11.85 13.39
N PHE A 100 6.52 -10.93 14.36
CA PHE A 100 7.61 -10.50 15.27
C PHE A 100 7.45 -11.04 16.71
N ASP A 101 6.62 -12.04 16.94
CA ASP A 101 6.30 -12.57 18.28
C ASP A 101 7.03 -13.86 18.63
N GLU A 102 8.08 -14.20 17.87
CA GLU A 102 9.00 -15.32 18.12
C GLU A 102 8.33 -16.71 18.20
N LYS A 103 7.14 -16.86 17.59
CA LYS A 103 6.44 -18.16 17.57
C LYS A 103 6.95 -19.11 16.49
N ALA A 104 7.65 -18.58 15.49
CA ALA A 104 8.25 -19.38 14.45
C ALA A 104 9.52 -20.08 14.92
N THR A 105 9.86 -21.20 14.28
CA THR A 105 11.19 -21.77 14.39
C THR A 105 12.19 -20.78 13.78
N PRO A 106 13.20 -20.30 14.53
CA PRO A 106 14.16 -19.36 14.00
C PRO A 106 15.08 -20.01 12.96
N VAL A 107 15.61 -19.17 12.06
CA VAL A 107 16.61 -19.57 11.06
C VAL A 107 17.99 -19.15 11.56
N THR A 108 18.94 -20.08 11.62
CA THR A 108 20.33 -19.79 12.00
C THR A 108 21.23 -19.80 10.77
N ASP A 109 22.03 -18.75 10.62
CA ASP A 109 22.94 -18.53 9.50
C ASP A 109 24.31 -18.02 10.04
N GLY A 110 25.35 -18.85 9.93
CA GLY A 110 26.71 -18.46 10.32
C GLY A 110 26.87 -17.96 11.76
N GLY A 111 26.03 -18.42 12.69
CA GLY A 111 26.02 -17.98 14.09
C GLY A 111 25.06 -16.84 14.39
N THR A 112 24.43 -16.27 13.38
CA THR A 112 23.34 -15.29 13.50
C THR A 112 22.00 -15.99 13.48
N THR A 113 21.06 -15.58 14.35
CA THR A 113 19.73 -16.17 14.42
C THR A 113 18.68 -15.14 14.04
N TYR A 114 17.81 -15.52 13.09
CA TYR A 114 16.72 -14.70 12.58
C TYR A 114 15.37 -15.27 13.04
N TYR A 115 14.61 -14.48 13.77
CA TYR A 115 13.32 -14.87 14.36
C TYR A 115 12.13 -14.48 13.48
N ASN A 116 12.34 -13.66 12.46
CA ASN A 116 11.30 -13.20 11.57
C ASN A 116 11.86 -12.93 10.17
N MET A 117 10.95 -12.91 9.18
CA MET A 117 11.28 -12.73 7.78
C MET A 117 11.81 -11.33 7.45
N PHE A 118 11.36 -10.29 8.16
CA PHE A 118 11.82 -8.93 7.91
C PHE A 118 13.33 -8.80 8.17
N ASP A 119 13.80 -9.23 9.34
CA ASP A 119 15.22 -9.18 9.68
C ASP A 119 16.08 -10.01 8.72
N ALA A 120 15.61 -11.21 8.36
CA ALA A 120 16.31 -12.06 7.40
C ALA A 120 16.39 -11.44 6.01
N ASN A 121 15.29 -10.86 5.52
CA ASN A 121 15.24 -10.23 4.21
C ASN A 121 16.08 -8.94 4.16
N TYR A 122 15.97 -8.11 5.19
CA TYR A 122 16.78 -6.89 5.32
C TYR A 122 18.27 -7.23 5.34
N ASP A 123 18.69 -8.22 6.13
CA ASP A 123 20.09 -8.62 6.23
C ASP A 123 20.59 -9.33 4.97
N THR A 124 19.72 -9.95 4.17
CA THR A 124 20.08 -10.44 2.83
C THR A 124 20.52 -9.27 1.93
N LEU A 125 19.82 -8.13 1.99
CA LEU A 125 20.25 -6.90 1.30
C LEU A 125 21.58 -6.38 1.87
N VAL A 126 21.75 -6.39 3.19
CA VAL A 126 23.01 -5.96 3.82
C VAL A 126 24.19 -6.81 3.31
N TRP A 127 24.00 -8.13 3.22
CA TRP A 127 25.00 -9.02 2.63
C TRP A 127 25.29 -8.72 1.16
N ALA A 128 24.23 -8.48 0.35
CA ALA A 128 24.41 -8.09 -1.04
C ALA A 128 25.21 -6.79 -1.18
N LEU A 129 24.92 -5.79 -0.36
CA LEU A 129 25.67 -4.53 -0.33
C LEU A 129 27.11 -4.73 0.12
N GLN A 130 27.36 -5.51 1.17
CA GLN A 130 28.72 -5.79 1.67
C GLN A 130 29.57 -6.52 0.64
N LYS A 131 29.02 -7.55 0.03
CA LYS A 131 29.70 -8.35 -1.00
C LYS A 131 30.17 -7.51 -2.20
N ASN A 132 29.39 -6.47 -2.52
CA ASN A 132 29.69 -5.57 -3.63
C ASN A 132 30.41 -4.28 -3.22
N GLY A 133 30.92 -4.20 -1.98
CA GLY A 133 31.76 -3.07 -1.52
C GLY A 133 30.98 -1.85 -0.99
N PHE A 134 29.66 -1.95 -0.81
CA PHE A 134 28.79 -0.87 -0.34
C PHE A 134 28.17 -1.14 1.04
N GLY A 135 28.83 -1.95 1.88
CA GLY A 135 28.33 -2.37 3.18
C GLY A 135 27.93 -1.26 4.14
N ASN A 136 28.40 -0.03 3.95
CA ASN A 136 28.05 1.13 4.80
C ASN A 136 26.93 2.01 4.22
N LEU A 137 26.37 1.65 3.04
CA LEU A 137 25.29 2.43 2.44
C LEU A 137 24.07 2.44 3.37
N PRO A 138 23.51 3.63 3.74
CA PRO A 138 22.29 3.69 4.55
C PRO A 138 21.12 3.03 3.82
N ILE A 139 20.24 2.38 4.57
CA ILE A 139 19.05 1.72 4.05
C ILE A 139 17.82 2.34 4.68
N ILE A 140 16.84 2.69 3.83
CA ILE A 140 15.50 3.08 4.23
C ILE A 140 14.52 2.01 3.76
N VAL A 141 13.60 1.58 4.62
CA VAL A 141 12.48 0.75 4.21
C VAL A 141 11.37 1.67 3.70
N GLY A 142 11.23 1.71 2.37
CA GLY A 142 10.30 2.61 1.68
C GLY A 142 8.85 2.20 1.84
N GLU A 143 8.60 0.90 1.95
CA GLU A 143 7.26 0.36 2.15
C GLU A 143 7.32 -0.96 2.93
N ILE A 144 6.45 -1.08 3.92
CA ILE A 144 6.19 -2.30 4.68
C ILE A 144 4.78 -2.26 5.26
N GLY A 145 4.08 -3.39 5.27
CA GLY A 145 2.73 -3.46 5.82
C GLY A 145 2.11 -4.84 5.63
N TRP A 146 0.82 -4.94 6.01
CA TRP A 146 0.03 -6.16 5.86
C TRP A 146 -1.40 -5.81 5.46
N PRO A 147 -1.94 -6.41 4.38
CA PRO A 147 -3.29 -6.09 3.91
C PRO A 147 -4.36 -6.74 4.79
N THR A 148 -5.56 -6.17 4.76
CA THR A 148 -6.68 -6.57 5.62
C THR A 148 -7.77 -7.36 4.91
N ASP A 149 -7.71 -7.47 3.58
CA ASP A 149 -8.69 -8.19 2.75
C ASP A 149 -8.09 -8.54 1.37
N GLY A 150 -8.83 -9.25 0.54
CA GLY A 150 -8.44 -9.59 -0.83
C GLY A 150 -7.60 -10.86 -0.99
N ASP A 151 -7.22 -11.52 0.11
CA ASP A 151 -6.52 -12.81 0.15
C ASP A 151 -6.84 -13.56 1.45
N ARG A 152 -6.68 -14.88 1.46
CA ARG A 152 -6.92 -15.73 2.65
C ARG A 152 -6.06 -15.34 3.87
N ASN A 153 -4.86 -14.82 3.63
CA ASN A 153 -3.92 -14.38 4.66
C ASN A 153 -4.01 -12.87 4.93
N ALA A 154 -4.77 -12.14 4.12
CA ALA A 154 -5.06 -10.73 4.30
C ALA A 154 -6.32 -10.56 5.16
N ASN A 155 -6.13 -10.36 6.46
CA ASN A 155 -7.23 -10.16 7.40
C ASN A 155 -6.82 -9.21 8.53
N ILE A 156 -7.81 -8.65 9.21
CA ILE A 156 -7.60 -7.64 10.27
C ILE A 156 -6.71 -8.18 11.41
N GLN A 157 -6.87 -9.43 11.79
CA GLN A 157 -6.11 -10.04 12.89
C GLN A 157 -4.62 -10.14 12.54
N TYR A 158 -4.30 -10.62 11.36
CA TYR A 158 -2.92 -10.71 10.89
C TYR A 158 -2.32 -9.33 10.62
N ALA A 159 -3.09 -8.39 10.05
CA ALA A 159 -2.63 -7.03 9.83
C ALA A 159 -2.29 -6.31 11.14
N GLN A 160 -3.16 -6.43 12.15
CA GLN A 160 -2.89 -5.89 13.49
C GLN A 160 -1.67 -6.54 14.13
N ARG A 161 -1.58 -7.88 14.09
CA ARG A 161 -0.45 -8.65 14.66
C ARG A 161 0.86 -8.24 14.00
N PHE A 162 0.90 -8.17 12.68
CA PHE A 162 2.08 -7.79 11.93
C PHE A 162 2.47 -6.33 12.20
N ASN A 163 1.57 -5.39 11.97
CA ASN A 163 1.88 -3.98 12.06
C ASN A 163 2.23 -3.57 13.50
N GLN A 164 1.56 -4.11 14.52
CA GLN A 164 1.91 -3.85 15.91
C GLN A 164 3.25 -4.49 16.30
N GLY A 165 3.50 -5.72 15.88
CA GLY A 165 4.78 -6.41 16.09
C GLY A 165 5.93 -5.65 15.45
N PHE A 166 5.77 -5.24 14.19
CA PHE A 166 6.73 -4.44 13.46
C PHE A 166 7.00 -3.10 14.15
N MET A 167 5.96 -2.35 14.52
CA MET A 167 6.12 -1.08 15.23
C MET A 167 6.87 -1.25 16.55
N THR A 168 6.56 -2.30 17.31
CA THR A 168 7.27 -2.62 18.56
C THR A 168 8.74 -2.93 18.29
N HIS A 169 9.04 -3.69 17.26
CA HIS A 169 10.40 -4.04 16.85
C HIS A 169 11.21 -2.80 16.46
N ILE A 170 10.70 -1.95 15.59
CA ILE A 170 11.37 -0.73 15.11
C ILE A 170 11.54 0.31 16.24
N LEU A 171 10.49 0.56 17.02
CA LEU A 171 10.54 1.51 18.14
C LEU A 171 11.47 1.04 19.26
N GLY A 172 11.74 -0.27 19.34
CA GLY A 172 12.76 -0.82 20.24
C GLY A 172 14.19 -0.39 19.90
N GLY A 173 14.43 0.16 18.69
CA GLY A 173 15.71 0.71 18.26
C GLY A 173 16.84 -0.32 18.15
N LYS A 174 16.53 -1.61 18.15
CA LYS A 174 17.52 -2.71 18.07
C LYS A 174 18.07 -2.90 16.66
N GLY A 175 17.25 -2.57 15.63
CA GLY A 175 17.58 -2.86 14.23
C GLY A 175 17.54 -4.34 13.92
N THR A 176 18.31 -4.76 12.92
CA THR A 176 18.49 -6.15 12.53
C THR A 176 19.81 -6.71 13.08
N PRO A 177 20.04 -8.02 13.07
CA PRO A 177 21.31 -8.62 13.54
C PRO A 177 22.57 -8.02 12.92
N MET A 178 22.54 -7.65 11.63
CA MET A 178 23.69 -7.05 10.92
C MET A 178 23.69 -5.52 10.93
N ARG A 179 22.57 -4.89 11.21
CA ARG A 179 22.40 -3.43 11.29
C ARG A 179 21.73 -3.03 12.60
N PRO A 180 22.46 -3.11 13.72
CA PRO A 180 21.93 -2.65 14.99
C PRO A 180 21.67 -1.14 14.96
N GLY A 181 20.60 -0.70 15.61
CA GLY A 181 20.20 0.70 15.70
C GLY A 181 18.84 0.99 15.07
N ALA A 182 18.50 2.28 14.99
CA ALA A 182 17.24 2.72 14.40
C ALA A 182 17.22 2.48 12.88
N VAL A 183 16.08 2.06 12.37
CA VAL A 183 15.82 1.89 10.93
C VAL A 183 14.73 2.87 10.52
N ASP A 184 14.98 3.66 9.48
CA ASP A 184 13.98 4.54 8.89
C ASP A 184 12.99 3.73 8.05
N VAL A 185 11.69 3.86 8.35
CA VAL A 185 10.65 3.05 7.72
C VAL A 185 9.42 3.88 7.36
N TYR A 186 8.74 3.47 6.29
CA TYR A 186 7.44 3.99 5.89
C TYR A 186 6.41 2.86 5.91
N LEU A 187 5.39 2.99 6.77
CA LEU A 187 4.32 2.01 6.87
C LEU A 187 3.33 2.19 5.71
N LEU A 188 3.10 1.15 4.95
CA LEU A 188 2.11 1.09 3.89
C LEU A 188 0.85 0.39 4.41
N SER A 189 -0.31 1.04 4.42
CA SER A 189 -0.56 2.41 4.00
C SER A 189 -1.48 3.11 4.99
N LEU A 190 -1.68 4.41 4.80
CA LEU A 190 -2.58 5.18 5.66
C LEU A 190 -4.04 4.75 5.49
N ILE A 191 -4.51 4.65 4.24
CA ILE A 191 -5.92 4.43 3.89
C ILE A 191 -6.02 3.47 2.70
N ASP A 192 -7.15 2.78 2.57
CA ASP A 192 -7.42 1.92 1.42
C ASP A 192 -7.59 2.70 0.12
N GLU A 193 -7.22 2.07 -1.00
CA GLU A 193 -7.14 2.71 -2.31
C GLU A 193 -7.98 1.97 -3.35
N ASP A 194 -9.23 2.34 -3.53
CA ASP A 194 -10.20 1.67 -4.43
C ASP A 194 -9.86 1.75 -5.94
N ALA A 195 -8.97 2.67 -6.33
CA ALA A 195 -8.51 2.86 -7.70
C ALA A 195 -7.13 2.26 -8.00
N LYS A 196 -6.44 1.70 -6.98
CA LYS A 196 -5.14 1.04 -7.16
C LYS A 196 -5.27 -0.20 -8.06
N SER A 197 -4.22 -0.51 -8.83
CA SER A 197 -4.12 -1.77 -9.58
C SER A 197 -4.29 -2.97 -8.64
N VAL A 198 -4.96 -4.00 -9.12
CA VAL A 198 -5.10 -5.28 -8.40
C VAL A 198 -3.99 -6.28 -8.76
N GLN A 199 -2.92 -5.85 -9.39
CA GLN A 199 -1.76 -6.70 -9.65
C GLN A 199 -0.73 -6.55 -8.54
N PRO A 200 -0.21 -7.63 -7.94
CA PRO A 200 -0.40 -9.05 -8.31
C PRO A 200 -1.64 -9.72 -7.71
N GLY A 201 -2.38 -9.08 -6.82
CA GLY A 201 -3.55 -9.68 -6.16
C GLY A 201 -4.58 -8.66 -5.67
N ASN A 202 -5.78 -9.12 -5.35
CA ASN A 202 -6.88 -8.27 -4.88
C ASN A 202 -6.56 -7.53 -3.57
N PHE A 203 -5.63 -8.05 -2.77
CA PHE A 203 -5.16 -7.45 -1.52
C PHE A 203 -4.53 -6.06 -1.72
N GLU A 204 -4.14 -5.69 -2.93
CA GLU A 204 -3.47 -4.43 -3.24
C GLU A 204 -4.28 -3.18 -2.86
N ARG A 205 -5.58 -3.30 -2.72
CA ARG A 205 -6.47 -2.20 -2.33
C ARG A 205 -6.71 -2.10 -0.83
N HIS A 206 -6.15 -3.01 -0.01
CA HIS A 206 -6.52 -3.18 1.39
C HIS A 206 -5.37 -3.02 2.39
N TRP A 207 -4.33 -2.28 2.03
CA TRP A 207 -3.16 -2.04 2.89
C TRP A 207 -3.39 -0.99 3.97
N GLY A 208 -4.44 -0.18 3.88
CA GLY A 208 -4.72 0.92 4.81
C GLY A 208 -4.86 0.46 6.26
N ILE A 209 -4.31 1.24 7.19
CA ILE A 209 -4.61 1.12 8.64
C ILE A 209 -5.95 1.77 8.98
N PHE A 210 -6.45 2.62 8.08
CA PHE A 210 -7.80 3.19 8.12
C PHE A 210 -8.62 2.69 6.93
N ASN A 211 -9.93 2.62 7.12
CA ASN A 211 -10.90 2.47 6.05
C ASN A 211 -10.98 3.76 5.20
N TYR A 212 -11.64 3.68 4.04
CA TYR A 212 -11.85 4.80 3.12
C TYR A 212 -12.52 6.03 3.77
N ASP A 213 -13.24 5.84 4.88
CA ASP A 213 -13.92 6.89 5.63
C ASP A 213 -13.08 7.45 6.79
N GLY A 214 -11.82 7.02 6.91
CA GLY A 214 -10.93 7.40 7.98
C GLY A 214 -11.25 6.78 9.34
N SER A 215 -12.12 5.77 9.42
CA SER A 215 -12.28 4.96 10.62
C SER A 215 -11.12 3.97 10.76
N ALA A 216 -10.56 3.80 11.97
CA ALA A 216 -9.47 2.87 12.20
C ALA A 216 -9.95 1.42 12.05
N LYS A 217 -9.21 0.61 11.29
CA LYS A 217 -9.53 -0.82 11.10
C LYS A 217 -9.21 -1.66 12.34
N TYR A 218 -8.19 -1.27 13.06
CA TYR A 218 -7.71 -1.93 14.28
C TYR A 218 -6.93 -0.95 15.14
N GLN A 219 -6.63 -1.33 16.37
CA GLN A 219 -5.76 -0.53 17.24
C GLN A 219 -4.31 -0.73 16.87
N LEU A 220 -3.56 0.36 16.77
CA LEU A 220 -2.13 0.35 16.44
C LEU A 220 -1.40 1.45 17.20
N ASN A 221 -0.34 1.10 17.93
CA ASN A 221 0.53 2.03 18.60
C ASN A 221 1.70 2.42 17.68
N LEU A 222 1.71 3.66 17.23
CA LEU A 222 2.76 4.22 16.37
C LEU A 222 3.91 4.88 17.16
N GLY A 223 3.98 4.66 18.48
CA GLY A 223 5.07 5.20 19.31
C GLY A 223 4.98 6.70 19.61
N ALA A 224 3.89 7.36 19.26
CA ALA A 224 3.68 8.76 19.63
C ALA A 224 3.44 8.91 21.14
N THR A 225 3.74 10.08 21.69
CA THR A 225 3.59 10.41 23.12
C THR A 225 2.17 10.27 23.67
N ASN A 226 1.18 10.05 22.81
CA ASN A 226 -0.23 9.93 23.14
C ASN A 226 -0.73 8.48 23.17
N SER A 227 0.04 7.54 23.70
CA SER A 227 -0.38 6.16 24.02
C SER A 227 -1.19 5.40 22.95
N GLY A 228 -1.04 5.73 21.69
CA GLY A 228 -1.13 4.74 20.65
C GLY A 228 -2.45 4.35 20.07
N ALA A 229 -3.57 4.93 20.41
CA ALA A 229 -4.81 4.62 19.70
C ALA A 229 -4.89 5.42 18.39
N LEU A 230 -5.14 4.76 17.28
CA LEU A 230 -5.50 5.44 16.03
C LEU A 230 -6.83 6.19 16.25
N VAL A 231 -6.84 7.47 15.86
CA VAL A 231 -8.02 8.32 16.01
C VAL A 231 -8.71 8.44 14.65
N ALA A 232 -9.99 8.09 14.60
CA ALA A 232 -10.79 8.20 13.38
C ALA A 232 -10.88 9.66 12.90
N ALA A 233 -11.05 9.83 11.58
CA ALA A 233 -11.32 11.13 10.98
C ALA A 233 -12.59 11.76 11.59
N ARG A 234 -12.60 13.08 11.76
CA ARG A 234 -13.72 13.82 12.32
C ARG A 234 -14.51 14.53 11.24
N GLY A 235 -15.83 14.67 11.46
CA GLY A 235 -16.69 15.43 10.56
C GLY A 235 -17.01 14.70 9.25
N VAL A 236 -16.75 13.40 9.16
CA VAL A 236 -17.10 12.58 8.00
C VAL A 236 -18.62 12.54 7.85
N LYS A 237 -19.10 12.86 6.66
CA LYS A 237 -20.53 12.77 6.29
C LYS A 237 -20.70 11.62 5.31
N TYR A 238 -21.71 10.80 5.54
CA TYR A 238 -22.03 9.69 4.68
C TYR A 238 -23.21 10.04 3.76
N LEU A 239 -23.21 9.42 2.58
CA LEU A 239 -24.39 9.39 1.71
C LEU A 239 -25.57 8.72 2.45
N GLY A 240 -26.77 8.81 1.88
CA GLY A 240 -27.96 8.20 2.48
C GLY A 240 -27.84 6.67 2.61
N GLN A 241 -28.46 6.08 3.62
CA GLN A 241 -28.53 4.62 3.80
C GLN A 241 -29.40 3.99 2.70
N LYS A 242 -28.80 3.79 1.55
CA LYS A 242 -29.37 3.20 0.35
C LYS A 242 -28.35 2.29 -0.31
N TRP A 243 -28.82 1.18 -0.80
CA TRP A 243 -28.01 0.17 -1.47
C TRP A 243 -28.65 -0.23 -2.80
N CYS A 244 -27.82 -0.59 -3.76
CA CYS A 244 -28.24 -1.21 -5.01
C CYS A 244 -28.02 -2.71 -4.93
N VAL A 245 -29.06 -3.50 -5.09
CA VAL A 245 -29.00 -4.95 -4.92
C VAL A 245 -29.64 -5.66 -6.13
N MET A 246 -29.35 -6.95 -6.27
CA MET A 246 -30.02 -7.79 -7.25
C MET A 246 -31.50 -7.88 -6.94
N LYS A 247 -32.35 -7.64 -7.96
CA LYS A 247 -33.81 -7.71 -7.82
C LYS A 247 -34.27 -9.14 -7.49
N PRO A 248 -35.16 -9.35 -6.49
CA PRO A 248 -35.60 -10.70 -6.10
C PRO A 248 -36.18 -11.53 -7.22
N SER A 249 -36.87 -10.88 -8.18
CA SER A 249 -37.47 -11.55 -9.36
C SER A 249 -36.48 -11.83 -10.49
N ALA A 250 -35.25 -11.29 -10.45
CA ALA A 250 -34.25 -11.56 -11.47
C ALA A 250 -33.68 -12.97 -11.30
N LYS A 251 -33.42 -13.67 -12.39
CA LYS A 251 -32.81 -14.99 -12.39
C LYS A 251 -31.30 -14.87 -12.50
N LEU A 252 -30.55 -15.76 -11.82
CA LEU A 252 -29.08 -15.75 -11.87
C LEU A 252 -28.52 -16.14 -13.23
N ASP A 253 -29.29 -16.91 -13.99
CA ASP A 253 -28.93 -17.36 -15.36
C ASP A 253 -29.31 -16.35 -16.46
N ASP A 254 -29.90 -15.19 -16.08
CA ASP A 254 -30.13 -14.09 -17.02
C ASP A 254 -28.78 -13.54 -17.52
N PRO A 255 -28.53 -13.53 -18.85
CA PRO A 255 -27.29 -12.99 -19.41
C PRO A 255 -26.98 -11.54 -18.96
N GLN A 256 -28.00 -10.74 -18.66
CA GLN A 256 -27.83 -9.37 -18.17
C GLN A 256 -27.14 -9.33 -16.79
N VAL A 257 -27.26 -10.39 -15.98
CA VAL A 257 -26.60 -10.43 -14.68
C VAL A 257 -25.08 -10.45 -14.84
N SER A 258 -24.53 -11.38 -15.63
CA SER A 258 -23.08 -11.50 -15.84
C SER A 258 -22.48 -10.25 -16.50
N LEU A 259 -23.18 -9.69 -17.50
CA LEU A 259 -22.75 -8.45 -18.17
C LEU A 259 -22.74 -7.27 -17.20
N SER A 260 -23.77 -7.14 -16.36
CA SER A 260 -23.88 -6.07 -15.38
C SER A 260 -22.84 -6.19 -14.26
N VAL A 261 -22.55 -7.40 -13.78
CA VAL A 261 -21.50 -7.65 -12.78
C VAL A 261 -20.13 -7.31 -13.36
N SER A 262 -19.82 -7.78 -14.58
CA SER A 262 -18.55 -7.47 -15.25
C SER A 262 -18.37 -5.96 -15.43
N TYR A 263 -19.42 -5.26 -15.81
CA TYR A 263 -19.41 -3.80 -15.93
C TYR A 263 -19.18 -3.12 -14.58
N ALA A 264 -19.93 -3.54 -13.54
CA ALA A 264 -19.85 -2.94 -12.21
C ALA A 264 -18.45 -3.14 -11.60
N CYS A 265 -17.91 -4.37 -11.61
CA CYS A 265 -16.60 -4.67 -11.06
C CYS A 265 -15.43 -4.16 -11.91
N GLY A 266 -15.64 -3.89 -13.20
CA GLY A 266 -14.66 -3.21 -14.05
C GLY A 266 -14.50 -1.73 -13.71
N LEU A 267 -15.47 -1.11 -13.04
CA LEU A 267 -15.52 0.32 -12.72
C LEU A 267 -15.58 0.62 -11.21
N ALA A 268 -15.74 -0.39 -10.36
CA ALA A 268 -15.80 -0.25 -8.92
C ALA A 268 -15.04 -1.39 -8.22
N ASP A 269 -14.85 -1.27 -6.92
CA ASP A 269 -14.10 -2.25 -6.16
C ASP A 269 -14.95 -3.49 -5.81
N CYS A 270 -14.52 -4.66 -6.30
CA CYS A 270 -15.07 -5.96 -5.98
C CYS A 270 -14.02 -6.90 -5.36
N THR A 271 -12.90 -6.37 -4.90
CA THR A 271 -11.74 -7.17 -4.45
C THR A 271 -11.99 -7.95 -3.17
N THR A 272 -13.03 -7.59 -2.42
CA THR A 272 -13.49 -8.33 -1.23
C THR A 272 -14.33 -9.57 -1.57
N LEU A 273 -14.70 -9.75 -2.85
CA LEU A 273 -15.36 -10.96 -3.32
C LEU A 273 -14.32 -12.03 -3.65
N GLY A 274 -14.55 -13.26 -3.21
CA GLY A 274 -13.67 -14.38 -3.52
C GLY A 274 -13.38 -15.26 -2.31
N TYR A 275 -12.69 -16.34 -2.55
CA TYR A 275 -12.37 -17.30 -1.50
C TYR A 275 -11.41 -16.69 -0.46
N GLY A 276 -11.74 -16.85 0.82
CA GLY A 276 -10.88 -16.40 1.93
C GLY A 276 -10.92 -14.90 2.22
N THR A 277 -11.77 -14.13 1.52
CA THR A 277 -11.97 -12.70 1.73
C THR A 277 -13.14 -12.40 2.67
N SER A 278 -13.31 -11.14 3.07
CA SER A 278 -14.38 -10.73 3.99
C SER A 278 -15.78 -11.02 3.46
N CYS A 279 -15.98 -11.01 2.14
CA CYS A 279 -17.24 -11.31 1.45
C CYS A 279 -17.26 -12.68 0.75
N GLY A 280 -16.26 -13.53 0.97
CA GLY A 280 -16.10 -14.83 0.29
C GLY A 280 -17.22 -15.86 0.59
N ASN A 281 -18.02 -15.64 1.63
CA ASN A 281 -19.12 -16.52 2.02
C ASN A 281 -20.50 -16.05 1.51
N LEU A 282 -20.56 -15.00 0.69
CA LEU A 282 -21.81 -14.59 0.05
C LEU A 282 -22.27 -15.67 -0.94
N ASP A 283 -23.60 -15.86 -1.01
CA ASP A 283 -24.19 -16.63 -2.10
C ASP A 283 -24.10 -15.89 -3.44
N ALA A 284 -24.47 -16.54 -4.51
CA ALA A 284 -24.40 -15.95 -5.86
C ALA A 284 -25.21 -14.64 -5.98
N ARG A 285 -26.36 -14.54 -5.31
CA ARG A 285 -27.16 -13.29 -5.33
C ARG A 285 -26.53 -12.19 -4.50
N GLY A 286 -25.91 -12.55 -3.39
CA GLY A 286 -25.10 -11.64 -2.57
C GLY A 286 -23.93 -11.06 -3.34
N ASN A 287 -23.19 -11.89 -4.07
CA ASN A 287 -22.08 -11.44 -4.93
C ASN A 287 -22.53 -10.43 -5.99
N VAL A 288 -23.64 -10.72 -6.68
CA VAL A 288 -24.24 -9.79 -7.66
C VAL A 288 -24.64 -8.47 -6.99
N SER A 289 -25.30 -8.56 -5.84
CA SER A 289 -25.75 -7.39 -5.07
C SER A 289 -24.56 -6.56 -4.58
N TYR A 290 -23.48 -7.20 -4.15
CA TYR A 290 -22.26 -6.50 -3.76
C TYR A 290 -21.66 -5.70 -4.94
N ALA A 291 -21.51 -6.32 -6.09
CA ALA A 291 -20.99 -5.65 -7.29
C ALA A 291 -21.85 -4.44 -7.68
N PHE A 292 -23.18 -4.58 -7.68
CA PHE A 292 -24.09 -3.48 -7.98
C PHE A 292 -23.99 -2.36 -6.97
N ASN A 293 -23.90 -2.70 -5.67
CA ASN A 293 -23.76 -1.69 -4.62
C ASN A 293 -22.42 -0.97 -4.72
N SER A 294 -21.31 -1.69 -4.94
CA SER A 294 -19.99 -1.07 -5.08
C SER A 294 -19.99 -0.01 -6.19
N TYR A 295 -20.55 -0.34 -7.35
CA TYR A 295 -20.68 0.61 -8.46
C TYR A 295 -21.63 1.78 -8.12
N TYR A 296 -22.77 1.51 -7.46
CA TYR A 296 -23.72 2.52 -7.06
C TYR A 296 -23.13 3.55 -6.09
N GLN A 297 -22.42 3.07 -5.08
CA GLN A 297 -21.77 3.91 -4.08
C GLN A 297 -20.65 4.76 -4.70
N ARG A 298 -19.78 4.16 -5.53
CA ARG A 298 -18.73 4.89 -6.25
C ARG A 298 -19.26 6.02 -7.11
N ASN A 299 -20.48 5.88 -7.62
CA ASN A 299 -21.17 6.91 -8.41
C ASN A 299 -22.06 7.82 -7.53
N ASN A 300 -21.73 8.01 -6.24
CA ASN A 300 -22.41 8.91 -5.33
C ASN A 300 -23.93 8.68 -5.22
N GLN A 301 -24.35 7.41 -5.30
CA GLN A 301 -25.75 7.01 -5.24
C GLN A 301 -26.65 7.66 -6.30
N LEU A 302 -26.10 8.01 -7.48
CA LEU A 302 -26.92 8.46 -8.60
C LEU A 302 -27.91 7.37 -9.02
N ASP A 303 -29.16 7.73 -9.21
CA ASP A 303 -30.22 6.76 -9.56
C ASP A 303 -29.90 5.94 -10.82
N GLN A 304 -29.16 6.54 -11.77
CA GLN A 304 -28.71 5.88 -12.99
C GLN A 304 -27.72 4.75 -12.71
N ALA A 305 -26.91 4.86 -11.64
CA ALA A 305 -25.92 3.87 -11.29
C ALA A 305 -26.50 2.58 -10.66
N CYS A 306 -27.82 2.57 -10.35
CA CYS A 306 -28.55 1.36 -9.96
C CYS A 306 -29.57 0.91 -11.03
N LYS A 307 -29.40 1.31 -12.29
CA LYS A 307 -30.28 0.91 -13.40
C LYS A 307 -29.62 -0.15 -14.29
N PHE A 308 -29.24 -1.28 -13.68
CA PHE A 308 -28.84 -2.46 -14.46
C PHE A 308 -30.12 -3.10 -15.03
N PRO A 309 -30.22 -3.31 -16.36
CA PRO A 309 -31.48 -3.61 -17.04
C PRO A 309 -32.20 -4.82 -16.45
N ASN A 310 -33.37 -4.58 -15.85
CA ASN A 310 -34.28 -5.57 -15.25
C ASN A 310 -33.73 -6.43 -14.10
N VAL A 311 -32.44 -6.27 -13.69
CA VAL A 311 -31.80 -7.16 -12.72
C VAL A 311 -31.49 -6.49 -11.37
N SER A 312 -31.58 -5.17 -11.25
CA SER A 312 -31.28 -4.43 -10.02
C SER A 312 -32.47 -3.66 -9.45
N MET A 313 -32.36 -3.35 -8.16
CA MET A 313 -33.27 -2.47 -7.45
C MET A 313 -32.57 -1.75 -6.30
N MET A 314 -33.09 -0.58 -5.93
CA MET A 314 -32.66 0.10 -4.70
C MET A 314 -33.38 -0.46 -3.47
N THR A 315 -32.67 -0.51 -2.35
CA THR A 315 -33.24 -0.86 -1.03
C THR A 315 -32.71 0.09 0.04
N LYS A 316 -33.47 0.22 1.13
CA LYS A 316 -33.05 0.89 2.36
C LYS A 316 -32.70 -0.11 3.47
N THR A 317 -32.86 -1.39 3.21
CA THR A 317 -32.47 -2.46 4.12
C THR A 317 -31.01 -2.78 3.87
N ASP A 318 -30.16 -2.71 4.90
CA ASP A 318 -28.75 -3.04 4.82
C ASP A 318 -28.59 -4.52 4.42
N PRO A 319 -27.92 -4.82 3.28
CA PRO A 319 -27.73 -6.17 2.80
C PRO A 319 -26.47 -6.86 3.38
N SER A 320 -25.78 -6.24 4.32
CA SER A 320 -24.56 -6.78 4.95
C SER A 320 -24.84 -8.11 5.66
N VAL A 321 -23.91 -9.07 5.54
CA VAL A 321 -24.04 -10.41 6.14
C VAL A 321 -22.71 -10.80 6.80
N GLY A 322 -22.72 -11.04 8.11
CA GLY A 322 -21.54 -11.46 8.86
C GLY A 322 -20.38 -10.46 8.73
N SER A 323 -19.23 -10.93 8.26
CA SER A 323 -18.05 -10.10 8.00
C SER A 323 -18.20 -9.23 6.76
N CYS A 324 -19.03 -9.62 5.80
CA CYS A 324 -19.22 -8.86 4.57
C CYS A 324 -20.08 -7.62 4.81
N LYS A 325 -19.47 -6.46 4.63
CA LYS A 325 -20.15 -5.16 4.74
C LYS A 325 -20.41 -4.59 3.35
N PHE A 326 -21.62 -4.10 3.15
CA PHE A 326 -21.99 -3.32 1.97
C PHE A 326 -21.80 -1.84 2.32
N PRO A 327 -20.67 -1.23 1.95
CA PRO A 327 -20.38 0.13 2.39
C PRO A 327 -21.40 1.13 1.84
N VAL A 328 -21.60 2.20 2.62
CA VAL A 328 -22.21 3.44 2.17
C VAL A 328 -21.09 4.46 2.10
N MET A 329 -20.85 5.06 0.93
CA MET A 329 -19.74 5.98 0.72
C MET A 329 -19.95 7.31 1.44
N ILE A 330 -18.84 7.99 1.67
CA ILE A 330 -18.82 9.36 2.20
C ILE A 330 -19.29 10.35 1.14
N GLU A 331 -19.87 11.47 1.59
CA GLU A 331 -20.20 12.58 0.71
C GLU A 331 -18.90 13.13 0.08
N PRO A 332 -18.86 13.33 -1.26
CA PRO A 332 -17.68 13.92 -1.88
C PRO A 332 -17.42 15.32 -1.33
N TYR A 333 -16.24 15.53 -0.78
CA TYR A 333 -15.80 16.84 -0.35
C TYR A 333 -14.96 17.48 -1.45
N TYR A 334 -15.54 18.41 -2.16
CA TYR A 334 -14.82 19.25 -3.09
C TYR A 334 -14.22 20.41 -2.29
N GLY A 335 -12.97 20.24 -1.83
CA GLY A 335 -12.27 21.25 -1.04
C GLY A 335 -12.29 22.62 -1.72
N GLY A 336 -13.05 23.54 -1.14
CA GLY A 336 -12.95 24.96 -1.41
C GLY A 336 -12.35 25.61 -0.18
N THR A 337 -11.39 26.50 -0.34
CA THR A 337 -11.12 27.47 0.71
C THR A 337 -12.42 28.25 0.93
N GLU A 338 -13.16 27.95 2.01
CA GLU A 338 -14.10 28.92 2.53
C GLU A 338 -13.29 30.21 2.76
N ARG A 339 -13.47 31.17 1.89
CA ARG A 339 -13.12 32.54 2.22
C ARG A 339 -13.97 32.85 3.45
N THR A 340 -13.40 32.74 4.62
CA THR A 340 -13.89 33.50 5.76
C THR A 340 -13.91 34.96 5.30
N VAL A 341 -15.11 35.43 4.96
CA VAL A 341 -15.36 36.87 4.78
C VAL A 341 -15.37 37.46 6.19
N GLY A 342 -14.20 37.44 6.82
CA GLY A 342 -13.84 38.28 7.94
C GLY A 342 -13.41 39.60 7.32
N SER A 343 -14.15 40.64 7.64
CA SER A 343 -13.91 42.01 7.28
C SER A 343 -12.45 42.43 7.50
N LEU A 344 -11.64 42.36 6.46
CA LEU A 344 -10.39 43.08 6.35
C LEU A 344 -10.35 43.75 4.98
N GLN A 345 -10.77 45.02 5.00
CA GLN A 345 -10.51 45.94 3.92
C GLN A 345 -9.01 46.13 3.74
N LYS A 346 -8.54 45.90 2.49
CA LYS A 346 -7.28 46.39 1.86
C LYS A 346 -5.97 45.69 2.26
N PRO A 347 -4.99 45.62 1.33
CA PRO A 347 -5.03 45.54 -0.13
C PRO A 347 -4.25 44.31 -0.66
N VAL A 348 -4.81 43.52 -1.53
CA VAL A 348 -4.10 42.46 -2.26
C VAL A 348 -3.94 42.87 -3.72
N ILE A 349 -3.18 43.91 -4.01
CA ILE A 349 -2.75 44.26 -5.38
C ILE A 349 -1.26 43.96 -5.62
N LEU A 350 -0.50 43.57 -4.59
CA LEU A 350 0.94 43.33 -4.73
C LEU A 350 1.36 41.88 -4.88
N ALA A 351 0.47 40.89 -4.67
CA ALA A 351 0.83 39.47 -4.79
C ALA A 351 0.64 38.88 -6.20
N SER A 352 -0.27 39.42 -6.99
CA SER A 352 -0.51 38.91 -8.37
C SER A 352 0.53 39.38 -9.39
N GLY A 353 1.30 40.43 -9.09
CA GLY A 353 2.40 40.89 -9.94
C GLY A 353 3.66 40.03 -9.85
N LEU A 354 3.88 39.40 -8.69
CA LEU A 354 5.11 38.59 -8.47
C LEU A 354 5.00 37.18 -9.09
N ILE A 355 3.80 36.63 -9.15
CA ILE A 355 3.57 35.27 -9.73
C ILE A 355 3.63 35.32 -11.27
N LEU A 356 3.22 36.42 -11.88
CA LEU A 356 3.35 36.61 -13.33
C LEU A 356 4.79 36.91 -13.79
N PHE A 357 5.67 37.35 -12.88
CA PHE A 357 7.07 37.58 -13.21
C PHE A 357 7.90 36.28 -13.14
N LEU A 358 7.51 35.32 -12.33
CA LEU A 358 8.17 34.01 -12.25
C LEU A 358 7.80 33.04 -13.38
N LEU A 359 6.65 33.25 -14.05
CA LEU A 359 6.22 32.47 -15.22
C LEU A 359 6.79 32.96 -16.57
N LYS A 360 7.56 34.07 -16.56
CA LYS A 360 8.27 34.58 -17.75
C LYS A 360 9.75 34.27 -17.80
N ILE A 361 10.28 33.52 -16.82
CA ILE A 361 11.70 33.16 -16.70
C ILE A 361 11.91 31.62 -16.73
N LEU A 362 10.84 30.85 -17.01
CA LEU A 362 10.95 29.40 -17.30
C LEU A 362 10.67 29.11 -18.76
#